data_ca6304efaae095d994f604101bfb5e79
#
_entry.id   ca6304efaae095d994f604101bfb5e79
#
_cell.length_a   1.000
_cell.length_b   1.000
_cell.length_c   1.000
_cell.angle_alpha   90.00
_cell.angle_beta   90.00
_cell.angle_gamma   90.00
#
_symmetry.space_group_name_H-M   'P 1'
#
loop_
_entity.id
_entity.type
_entity.pdbx_description
1 polymer ?
#
loop_
_entity_poly.entity_id
_entity_poly.type
_entity_poly.pdbx_seq_one_letter_code
_entity_poly.pdbx_strand_id
1 'polypeptide(L)'
;MHNRLFALILLIILSPIFLLVEFFILIEDGFPIFFIQKRVGINYSFFHIYKFRSMKKNTPNVATHLLINPEQYLLKIGKFIRKTSLDELPNLINIIKGEMVFVGPRPALFNQDDLMDFRVATGVSKLKPGITGWAQINGRDEISVAQKVQLEQEYLYKKSFLFDIEILIKTFTNVLFSKGVSH
;
A
#
# COMPACT_ATOMS: atom_id res chain seq x y z
N MET A 1 -20.06 -1.83 0.19
CA MET A 1 -20.52 -0.99 1.31
C MET A 1 -19.78 -1.33 2.61
N HIS A 2 -19.63 -2.60 2.99
CA HIS A 2 -18.99 -3.04 4.25
C HIS A 2 -17.54 -2.53 4.44
N ASN A 3 -16.69 -2.61 3.40
CA ASN A 3 -15.31 -2.12 3.49
C ASN A 3 -15.22 -0.63 3.89
N ARG A 4 -16.11 0.22 3.37
CA ARG A 4 -16.09 1.66 3.67
C ARG A 4 -16.47 1.96 5.12
N LEU A 5 -17.52 1.28 5.62
CA LEU A 5 -17.95 1.44 7.01
C LEU A 5 -16.86 0.95 7.97
N PHE A 6 -16.28 -0.22 7.68
CA PHE A 6 -15.20 -0.77 8.50
C PHE A 6 -13.95 0.12 8.48
N ALA A 7 -13.58 0.67 7.32
CA ALA A 7 -12.48 1.62 7.21
C ALA A 7 -12.74 2.92 8.00
N LEU A 8 -13.99 3.41 8.02
CA LEU A 8 -14.35 4.59 8.82
C LEU A 8 -14.21 4.31 10.33
N ILE A 9 -14.70 3.16 10.80
CA ILE A 9 -14.56 2.74 12.20
C ILE A 9 -13.08 2.63 12.57
N LEU A 10 -12.27 1.98 11.73
CA LEU A 10 -10.82 1.86 11.96
C LEU A 10 -10.14 3.24 11.98
N LEU A 11 -10.52 4.15 11.09
CA LEU A 11 -9.96 5.51 11.07
C LEU A 11 -10.23 6.25 12.39
N ILE A 12 -11.46 6.12 12.94
CA ILE A 12 -11.82 6.72 14.23
C ILE A 12 -11.01 6.08 15.36
N ILE A 13 -10.95 4.75 15.44
CA ILE A 13 -10.20 4.03 16.47
C ILE A 13 -8.70 4.34 16.41
N LEU A 14 -8.13 4.43 15.23
CA LEU A 14 -6.71 4.68 15.02
C LEU A 14 -6.36 6.18 15.00
N SER A 15 -7.33 7.08 15.14
CA SER A 15 -7.09 8.53 15.11
C SER A 15 -6.01 9.01 16.10
N PRO A 16 -5.85 8.47 17.33
CA PRO A 16 -4.76 8.88 18.21
C PRO A 16 -3.37 8.52 17.61
N ILE A 17 -3.27 7.39 16.90
CA ILE A 17 -2.01 7.00 16.22
C ILE A 17 -1.75 7.94 15.04
N PHE A 18 -2.77 8.33 14.29
CA PHE A 18 -2.65 9.32 13.22
C PHE A 18 -2.06 10.63 13.75
N LEU A 19 -2.67 11.18 14.80
CA LEU A 19 -2.20 12.44 15.41
C LEU A 19 -0.77 12.33 15.93
N LEU A 20 -0.40 11.20 16.51
CA LEU A 20 0.97 10.97 16.99
C LEU A 20 1.98 10.94 15.84
N VAL A 21 1.69 10.21 14.77
CA VAL A 21 2.57 10.14 13.59
C VAL A 21 2.68 11.50 12.91
N GLU A 22 1.57 12.22 12.73
CA GLU A 22 1.53 13.58 12.20
C GLU A 22 2.42 14.54 13.00
N PHE A 23 2.29 14.49 14.32
CA PHE A 23 3.08 15.32 15.23
C PHE A 23 4.58 15.08 15.06
N PHE A 24 5.03 13.83 15.00
CA PHE A 24 6.46 13.53 14.81
C PHE A 24 6.97 13.95 13.42
N ILE A 25 6.18 13.77 12.36
CA ILE A 25 6.55 14.24 11.03
C ILE A 25 6.67 15.77 11.01
N LEU A 26 5.74 16.48 11.64
CA LEU A 26 5.72 17.95 11.72
C LEU A 26 6.97 18.48 12.44
N ILE A 27 7.33 17.89 13.56
CA ILE A 27 8.52 18.31 14.34
C ILE A 27 9.81 18.03 13.57
N GLU A 28 9.89 16.87 12.90
CA GLU A 28 11.14 16.46 12.26
C GLU A 28 11.41 17.19 10.95
N ASP A 29 10.37 17.40 10.11
CA ASP A 29 10.56 17.96 8.75
C ASP A 29 9.38 18.82 8.25
N GLY A 30 8.46 19.23 9.13
CA GLY A 30 7.34 20.13 8.82
C GLY A 30 6.36 19.60 7.78
N PHE A 31 5.54 20.48 7.19
CA PHE A 31 4.60 20.12 6.12
C PHE A 31 5.29 19.81 4.79
N PRO A 32 4.67 18.97 3.90
CA PRO A 32 3.39 18.27 4.07
C PRO A 32 3.54 17.00 4.93
N ILE A 33 2.47 16.59 5.62
CA ILE A 33 2.41 15.37 6.43
C ILE A 33 2.22 14.15 5.55
N PHE A 34 1.36 14.28 4.53
CA PHE A 34 1.02 13.19 3.63
C PHE A 34 1.87 13.20 2.36
N PHE A 35 2.26 12.01 1.96
CA PHE A 35 2.76 11.72 0.62
C PHE A 35 1.58 11.28 -0.24
N ILE A 36 1.42 11.94 -1.39
CA ILE A 36 0.33 11.70 -2.33
C ILE A 36 0.94 11.27 -3.66
N GLN A 37 0.49 10.16 -4.22
CA GLN A 37 1.02 9.64 -5.47
C GLN A 37 -0.08 9.08 -6.37
N LYS A 38 -0.01 9.39 -7.67
CA LYS A 38 -0.93 8.85 -8.68
C LYS A 38 -0.71 7.36 -8.87
N ARG A 39 -1.79 6.59 -8.84
CA ARG A 39 -1.80 5.14 -8.98
C ARG A 39 -2.89 4.69 -9.94
N VAL A 40 -2.73 3.46 -10.46
CA VAL A 40 -3.74 2.81 -11.29
C VAL A 40 -4.70 2.04 -10.41
N GLY A 41 -6.00 2.29 -10.62
CA GLY A 41 -7.12 1.64 -9.96
C GLY A 41 -7.81 0.62 -10.86
N ILE A 42 -9.07 0.32 -10.51
CA ILE A 42 -9.91 -0.60 -11.28
C ILE A 42 -10.09 -0.12 -12.73
N ASN A 43 -10.04 -1.02 -13.70
CA ASN A 43 -10.25 -0.75 -15.12
C ASN A 43 -9.42 0.43 -15.65
N TYR A 44 -8.14 0.52 -15.27
CA TYR A 44 -7.23 1.61 -15.67
C TYR A 44 -7.64 3.01 -15.19
N SER A 45 -8.58 3.13 -14.27
CA SER A 45 -8.87 4.43 -13.66
C SER A 45 -7.66 4.92 -12.85
N PHE A 46 -7.50 6.23 -12.74
CA PHE A 46 -6.44 6.80 -11.90
C PHE A 46 -7.03 7.34 -10.60
N PHE A 47 -6.27 7.17 -9.52
CA PHE A 47 -6.57 7.77 -8.22
C PHE A 47 -5.29 8.20 -7.51
N HIS A 48 -5.41 8.92 -6.40
CA HIS A 48 -4.29 9.34 -5.58
C HIS A 48 -4.27 8.56 -4.27
N ILE A 49 -3.20 7.77 -4.07
CA ILE A 49 -2.97 7.07 -2.81
C ILE A 49 -2.46 8.04 -1.76
N TYR A 50 -2.92 7.89 -0.52
CA TYR A 50 -2.48 8.69 0.62
C TYR A 50 -1.62 7.85 1.55
N LYS A 51 -0.42 8.33 1.89
CA LYS A 51 0.48 7.73 2.88
C LYS A 51 1.01 8.80 3.81
N PHE A 52 1.45 8.41 5.00
CA PHE A 52 2.29 9.30 5.78
C PHE A 52 3.64 9.48 5.09
N ARG A 53 4.15 10.70 5.08
CA ARG A 53 5.45 11.00 4.52
C ARG A 53 6.54 10.42 5.41
N SER A 54 7.25 9.44 4.90
CA SER A 54 8.35 8.74 5.57
C SER A 54 9.74 9.20 5.13
N MET A 55 9.80 10.07 4.12
CA MET A 55 11.04 10.60 3.55
C MET A 55 11.06 12.12 3.60
N LYS A 56 12.27 12.70 3.62
CA LYS A 56 12.49 14.15 3.63
C LYS A 56 11.95 14.82 2.37
N LYS A 57 11.64 16.11 2.45
CA LYS A 57 11.10 16.90 1.33
C LYS A 57 12.03 16.98 0.12
N ASN A 58 13.33 16.96 0.36
CA ASN A 58 14.36 17.05 -0.68
C ASN A 58 14.67 15.68 -1.33
N THR A 59 13.89 14.64 -1.05
CA THR A 59 14.05 13.32 -1.68
C THR A 59 13.76 13.43 -3.18
N PRO A 60 14.65 12.93 -4.06
CA PRO A 60 14.38 12.86 -5.48
C PRO A 60 13.09 12.10 -5.79
N ASN A 61 12.29 12.61 -6.75
CA ASN A 61 11.02 12.00 -7.12
C ASN A 61 11.22 10.79 -8.05
N VAL A 62 11.86 9.76 -7.51
CA VAL A 62 12.09 8.47 -8.18
C VAL A 62 11.63 7.32 -7.29
N ALA A 63 11.51 6.11 -7.85
CA ALA A 63 11.18 4.94 -7.03
C ALA A 63 12.29 4.68 -6.00
N THR A 64 11.94 4.25 -4.80
CA THR A 64 12.89 4.09 -3.68
C THR A 64 14.09 3.19 -4.02
N HIS A 65 13.88 2.13 -4.80
CA HIS A 65 14.95 1.22 -5.24
C HIS A 65 15.93 1.84 -6.27
N LEU A 66 15.58 3.00 -6.83
CA LEU A 66 16.45 3.77 -7.75
C LEU A 66 17.24 4.87 -7.03
N LEU A 67 16.98 5.08 -5.73
CA LEU A 67 17.73 6.05 -4.94
C LEU A 67 19.10 5.51 -4.55
N ILE A 68 20.12 6.32 -4.75
CA ILE A 68 21.45 6.06 -4.18
C ILE A 68 21.37 6.38 -2.68
N ASN A 69 21.65 5.38 -1.83
CA ASN A 69 21.56 5.49 -0.38
C ASN A 69 20.19 6.00 0.14
N PRO A 70 19.09 5.26 -0.08
CA PRO A 70 17.74 5.70 0.27
C PRO A 70 17.59 6.01 1.76
N GLU A 71 18.40 5.40 2.63
CA GLU A 71 18.36 5.63 4.09
C GLU A 71 18.65 7.09 4.51
N GLN A 72 19.46 7.82 3.76
CA GLN A 72 19.77 9.23 4.07
C GLN A 72 18.57 10.16 3.91
N TYR A 73 17.59 9.73 3.11
CA TYR A 73 16.36 10.47 2.88
C TYR A 73 15.23 10.08 3.84
N LEU A 74 15.40 9.00 4.61
CA LEU A 74 14.38 8.61 5.59
C LEU A 74 14.32 9.60 6.75
N LEU A 75 13.11 9.90 7.18
CA LEU A 75 12.87 10.51 8.48
C LEU A 75 13.17 9.47 9.57
N LYS A 76 13.56 9.91 10.77
CA LYS A 76 13.75 9.00 11.92
C LYS A 76 12.45 8.25 12.22
N ILE A 77 11.34 9.00 12.32
CA ILE A 77 10.01 8.40 12.43
C ILE A 77 9.65 7.58 11.18
N GLY A 78 10.12 7.99 10.00
CA GLY A 78 9.89 7.33 8.72
C GLY A 78 10.37 5.89 8.69
N LYS A 79 11.54 5.60 9.26
CA LYS A 79 12.07 4.23 9.40
C LYS A 79 11.12 3.35 10.23
N PHE A 80 10.61 3.89 11.33
CA PHE A 80 9.68 3.17 12.20
C PHE A 80 8.33 2.92 11.52
N ILE A 81 7.70 3.96 10.94
CA ILE A 81 6.37 3.81 10.32
C ILE A 81 6.40 2.90 9.09
N ARG A 82 7.49 2.86 8.33
CA ARG A 82 7.68 1.90 7.23
C ARG A 82 7.81 0.47 7.73
N LYS A 83 8.66 0.24 8.74
CA LYS A 83 8.85 -1.08 9.33
C LYS A 83 7.54 -1.68 9.90
N THR A 84 6.69 -0.82 10.45
CA THR A 84 5.39 -1.20 11.03
C THR A 84 4.23 -1.07 10.05
N SER A 85 4.48 -0.64 8.80
CA SER A 85 3.47 -0.33 7.79
C SER A 85 2.43 0.72 8.23
N LEU A 86 2.73 1.50 9.27
CA LEU A 86 1.88 2.61 9.72
C LEU A 86 1.81 3.75 8.69
N ASP A 87 2.83 3.85 7.82
CA ASP A 87 2.83 4.82 6.72
C ASP A 87 1.68 4.59 5.73
N GLU A 88 1.13 3.38 5.66
CA GLU A 88 0.02 3.03 4.78
C GLU A 88 -1.37 3.23 5.41
N LEU A 89 -1.47 3.59 6.71
CA LEU A 89 -2.76 3.82 7.37
C LEU A 89 -3.65 4.87 6.65
N PRO A 90 -3.12 5.98 6.08
CA PRO A 90 -3.95 6.93 5.35
C PRO A 90 -4.66 6.34 4.11
N ASN A 91 -4.29 5.15 3.63
CA ASN A 91 -5.06 4.42 2.62
C ASN A 91 -6.50 4.09 3.06
N LEU A 92 -6.80 4.11 4.35
CA LEU A 92 -8.18 4.01 4.84
C LEU A 92 -9.07 5.09 4.21
N ILE A 93 -8.53 6.27 3.92
CA ILE A 93 -9.24 7.35 3.21
C ILE A 93 -9.63 6.88 1.80
N ASN A 94 -8.71 6.20 1.09
CA ASN A 94 -9.00 5.66 -0.24
C ASN A 94 -10.06 4.55 -0.21
N ILE A 95 -10.09 3.73 0.86
CA ILE A 95 -11.15 2.73 1.04
C ILE A 95 -12.50 3.41 1.27
N ILE A 96 -12.55 4.45 2.11
CA ILE A 96 -13.77 5.22 2.38
C ILE A 96 -14.29 5.88 1.10
N LYS A 97 -13.40 6.45 0.27
CA LYS A 97 -13.74 6.97 -1.06
C LYS A 97 -14.20 5.85 -2.04
N GLY A 98 -13.83 4.59 -1.77
CA GLY A 98 -14.16 3.43 -2.60
C GLY A 98 -13.20 3.21 -3.78
N GLU A 99 -12.06 3.86 -3.74
CA GLU A 99 -10.96 3.72 -4.69
C GLU A 99 -10.15 2.43 -4.42
N MET A 100 -10.09 2.02 -3.15
CA MET A 100 -9.39 0.82 -2.67
C MET A 100 -10.30 -0.09 -1.82
N VAL A 101 -9.77 -1.28 -1.53
CA VAL A 101 -10.32 -2.27 -0.60
C VAL A 101 -9.21 -2.73 0.37
N PHE A 102 -9.55 -3.50 1.42
CA PHE A 102 -8.53 -4.06 2.32
C PHE A 102 -7.65 -5.09 1.59
N VAL A 103 -8.27 -6.02 0.87
CA VAL A 103 -7.58 -7.12 0.18
C VAL A 103 -7.78 -7.01 -1.33
N GLY A 104 -6.68 -6.94 -2.08
CA GLY A 104 -6.68 -6.83 -3.53
C GLY A 104 -5.25 -6.68 -4.10
N PRO A 105 -5.08 -6.59 -5.41
CA PRO A 105 -3.79 -6.31 -6.03
C PRO A 105 -3.20 -4.98 -5.53
N ARG A 106 -1.87 -4.92 -5.35
CA ARG A 106 -1.20 -3.66 -4.98
C ARG A 106 -1.41 -2.61 -6.09
N PRO A 107 -1.78 -1.36 -5.77
CA PRO A 107 -1.95 -0.32 -6.78
C PRO A 107 -0.66 -0.10 -7.58
N ALA A 108 -0.73 -0.28 -8.90
CA ALA A 108 0.41 -0.05 -9.79
C ALA A 108 0.76 1.44 -9.87
N LEU A 109 2.03 1.76 -10.12
CA LEU A 109 2.42 3.10 -10.53
C LEU A 109 1.80 3.42 -11.89
N PHE A 110 1.54 4.70 -12.13
CA PHE A 110 0.90 5.16 -13.37
C PHE A 110 1.73 4.90 -14.64
N ASN A 111 3.01 4.59 -14.50
CA ASN A 111 3.99 4.31 -15.56
C ASN A 111 4.50 2.85 -15.54
N GLN A 112 3.74 1.92 -14.95
CA GLN A 112 4.02 0.48 -14.98
C GLN A 112 3.17 -0.22 -16.05
N ASP A 113 3.39 0.14 -17.31
CA ASP A 113 2.57 -0.34 -18.43
C ASP A 113 2.69 -1.86 -18.60
N ASP A 114 3.89 -2.42 -18.46
CA ASP A 114 4.16 -3.86 -18.49
C ASP A 114 3.29 -4.64 -17.48
N LEU A 115 3.25 -4.20 -16.23
CA LEU A 115 2.41 -4.82 -15.21
C LEU A 115 0.92 -4.70 -15.56
N MET A 116 0.52 -3.55 -16.11
CA MET A 116 -0.89 -3.32 -16.44
C MET A 116 -1.34 -4.14 -17.65
N ASP A 117 -0.49 -4.32 -18.66
CA ASP A 117 -0.80 -5.17 -19.82
C ASP A 117 -1.03 -6.62 -19.40
N PHE A 118 -0.17 -7.17 -18.54
CA PHE A 118 -0.39 -8.50 -17.96
C PHE A 118 -1.69 -8.59 -17.13
N ARG A 119 -2.01 -7.57 -16.33
CA ARG A 119 -3.25 -7.54 -15.54
C ARG A 119 -4.51 -7.46 -16.40
N VAL A 120 -4.44 -6.76 -17.54
CA VAL A 120 -5.55 -6.71 -18.50
C VAL A 120 -5.74 -8.06 -19.15
N ALA A 121 -4.68 -8.67 -19.67
CA ALA A 121 -4.70 -9.98 -20.32
C ALA A 121 -5.27 -11.08 -19.40
N THR A 122 -5.01 -11.00 -18.10
CA THR A 122 -5.45 -11.99 -17.10
C THR A 122 -6.77 -11.63 -16.41
N GLY A 123 -7.36 -10.47 -16.70
CA GLY A 123 -8.59 -9.99 -16.06
C GLY A 123 -8.40 -9.43 -14.63
N VAL A 124 -7.18 -9.41 -14.10
CA VAL A 124 -6.85 -8.85 -12.78
C VAL A 124 -7.17 -7.35 -12.70
N SER A 125 -7.10 -6.62 -13.81
CA SER A 125 -7.45 -5.19 -13.90
C SER A 125 -8.88 -4.86 -13.45
N LYS A 126 -9.78 -5.85 -13.41
CA LYS A 126 -11.18 -5.72 -12.92
C LYS A 126 -11.27 -5.71 -11.39
N LEU A 127 -10.21 -6.04 -10.69
CA LEU A 127 -10.16 -5.97 -9.23
C LEU A 127 -9.85 -4.56 -8.76
N LYS A 128 -10.49 -4.14 -7.66
CA LYS A 128 -10.06 -2.94 -6.94
C LYS A 128 -8.72 -3.19 -6.26
N PRO A 129 -7.81 -2.21 -6.28
CA PRO A 129 -6.55 -2.35 -5.57
C PRO A 129 -6.76 -2.46 -4.05
N GLY A 130 -5.88 -3.21 -3.38
CA GLY A 130 -5.91 -3.45 -1.94
C GLY A 130 -4.75 -2.79 -1.18
N ILE A 131 -4.93 -2.62 0.12
CA ILE A 131 -3.82 -2.29 1.05
C ILE A 131 -2.87 -3.50 1.12
N THR A 132 -3.43 -4.70 1.22
CA THR A 132 -2.71 -5.96 1.14
C THR A 132 -3.32 -6.88 0.10
N GLY A 133 -2.66 -8.00 -0.21
CA GLY A 133 -3.14 -8.98 -1.18
C GLY A 133 -2.28 -10.21 -1.29
N TRP A 134 -2.76 -11.21 -2.04
CA TRP A 134 -2.12 -12.51 -2.13
C TRP A 134 -0.68 -12.44 -2.63
N ALA A 135 -0.40 -11.63 -3.66
CA ALA A 135 0.96 -11.43 -4.15
C ALA A 135 1.87 -10.73 -3.12
N GLN A 136 1.33 -9.80 -2.32
CA GLN A 136 2.12 -9.08 -1.31
C GLN A 136 2.58 -9.99 -0.17
N ILE A 137 1.79 -10.99 0.23
CA ILE A 137 2.18 -11.91 1.31
C ILE A 137 3.01 -13.09 0.82
N ASN A 138 3.10 -13.34 -0.51
CA ASN A 138 3.82 -14.46 -1.12
C ASN A 138 5.06 -14.06 -1.93
N GLY A 139 5.63 -12.88 -1.74
CA GLY A 139 6.89 -12.51 -2.40
C GLY A 139 7.08 -11.02 -2.61
N ARG A 140 6.01 -10.22 -2.45
CA ARG A 140 6.07 -8.74 -2.46
C ARG A 140 6.82 -8.17 -3.68
N ASP A 141 8.00 -7.58 -3.43
CA ASP A 141 8.80 -6.90 -4.45
C ASP A 141 9.95 -7.79 -5.00
N GLU A 142 10.13 -9.00 -4.44
CA GLU A 142 11.19 -9.94 -4.81
C GLU A 142 10.81 -10.85 -5.99
N ILE A 143 9.53 -10.86 -6.39
CA ILE A 143 9.01 -11.70 -7.48
C ILE A 143 8.89 -10.93 -8.79
N SER A 144 9.06 -11.64 -9.91
CA SER A 144 8.87 -11.06 -11.24
C SER A 144 7.45 -10.55 -11.47
N VAL A 145 7.29 -9.63 -12.44
CA VAL A 145 5.97 -9.12 -12.83
C VAL A 145 5.01 -10.26 -13.21
N ALA A 146 5.49 -11.25 -13.94
CA ALA A 146 4.68 -12.41 -14.34
C ALA A 146 4.21 -13.24 -13.14
N GLN A 147 5.11 -13.55 -12.20
CA GLN A 147 4.75 -14.27 -10.96
C GLN A 147 3.78 -13.46 -10.09
N LYS A 148 3.96 -12.14 -10.01
CA LYS A 148 3.05 -11.24 -9.29
C LYS A 148 1.64 -11.33 -9.87
N VAL A 149 1.50 -11.21 -11.19
CA VAL A 149 0.19 -11.27 -11.85
C VAL A 149 -0.42 -12.66 -11.75
N GLN A 150 0.38 -13.73 -11.79
CA GLN A 150 -0.10 -15.10 -11.57
C GLN A 150 -0.75 -15.25 -10.18
N LEU A 151 -0.11 -14.75 -9.12
CA LEU A 151 -0.67 -14.76 -7.76
C LEU A 151 -1.92 -13.87 -7.66
N GLU A 152 -1.94 -12.72 -8.32
CA GLU A 152 -3.11 -11.85 -8.36
C GLU A 152 -4.29 -12.50 -9.13
N GLN A 153 -4.00 -13.28 -10.16
CA GLN A 153 -4.98 -14.08 -10.89
C GLN A 153 -5.51 -15.25 -10.04
N GLU A 154 -4.63 -15.90 -9.29
CA GLU A 154 -5.04 -16.90 -8.30
C GLU A 154 -6.03 -16.31 -7.29
N TYR A 155 -5.72 -15.11 -6.76
CA TYR A 155 -6.63 -14.38 -5.90
C TYR A 155 -7.98 -14.07 -6.59
N LEU A 156 -7.98 -13.66 -7.86
CA LEU A 156 -9.20 -13.37 -8.62
C LEU A 156 -10.14 -14.57 -8.62
N TYR A 157 -9.60 -15.78 -8.81
CA TYR A 157 -10.40 -17.02 -8.85
C TYR A 157 -10.84 -17.54 -7.47
N LYS A 158 -9.98 -17.37 -6.45
CA LYS A 158 -10.24 -17.85 -5.08
C LYS A 158 -10.92 -16.83 -4.19
N LYS A 159 -11.14 -15.62 -4.68
CA LYS A 159 -11.68 -14.51 -3.91
C LYS A 159 -12.96 -14.90 -3.17
N SER A 160 -12.87 -14.87 -1.84
CA SER A 160 -13.99 -15.10 -0.93
C SER A 160 -13.72 -14.35 0.38
N PHE A 161 -14.75 -14.18 1.20
CA PHE A 161 -14.60 -13.54 2.50
C PHE A 161 -13.59 -14.27 3.40
N LEU A 162 -13.61 -15.61 3.42
CA LEU A 162 -12.68 -16.41 4.22
C LEU A 162 -11.24 -16.28 3.71
N PHE A 163 -11.05 -16.24 2.40
CA PHE A 163 -9.72 -16.03 1.81
C PHE A 163 -9.18 -14.63 2.08
N ASP A 164 -10.04 -13.60 2.06
CA ASP A 164 -9.65 -12.25 2.46
C ASP A 164 -9.21 -12.21 3.94
N ILE A 165 -9.92 -12.90 4.85
CA ILE A 165 -9.53 -13.01 6.26
C ILE A 165 -8.19 -13.74 6.41
N GLU A 166 -7.96 -14.82 5.70
CA GLU A 166 -6.67 -15.53 5.70
C GLU A 166 -5.53 -14.58 5.29
N ILE A 167 -5.71 -13.81 4.22
CA ILE A 167 -4.71 -12.85 3.76
C ILE A 167 -4.45 -11.77 4.81
N LEU A 168 -5.49 -11.25 5.47
CA LEU A 168 -5.34 -10.25 6.52
C LEU A 168 -4.56 -10.79 7.73
N ILE A 169 -4.85 -12.02 8.16
CA ILE A 169 -4.11 -12.68 9.26
C ILE A 169 -2.64 -12.86 8.87
N LYS A 170 -2.34 -13.37 7.67
CA LYS A 170 -0.98 -13.52 7.18
C LYS A 170 -0.25 -12.18 7.04
N THR A 171 -0.94 -11.13 6.62
CA THR A 171 -0.37 -9.78 6.57
C THR A 171 0.03 -9.31 7.96
N PHE A 172 -0.86 -9.46 8.94
CA PHE A 172 -0.59 -9.05 10.31
C PHE A 172 0.61 -9.80 10.90
N THR A 173 0.69 -11.12 10.70
CA THR A 173 1.83 -11.93 11.16
C THR A 173 3.13 -11.53 10.46
N ASN A 174 3.11 -11.27 9.14
CA ASN A 174 4.29 -10.84 8.40
C ASN A 174 4.80 -9.47 8.89
N VAL A 175 3.91 -8.53 9.20
CA VAL A 175 4.28 -7.23 9.77
C VAL A 175 4.88 -7.39 11.16
N LEU A 176 4.27 -8.19 12.05
CA LEU A 176 4.77 -8.43 13.41
C LEU A 176 6.16 -9.06 13.42
N PHE A 177 6.41 -10.03 12.54
CA PHE A 177 7.70 -10.73 12.47
C PHE A 177 8.68 -10.10 11.49
N SER A 178 8.35 -8.92 10.92
CA SER A 178 9.17 -8.19 9.93
C SER A 178 9.62 -9.06 8.75
N LYS A 179 8.83 -10.09 8.38
CA LYS A 179 9.12 -10.94 7.23
C LYS A 179 8.77 -10.22 5.94
N GLY A 180 9.73 -10.10 5.02
CA GLY A 180 9.53 -9.51 3.69
C GLY A 180 9.48 -7.98 3.67
N VAL A 181 9.99 -7.29 4.68
CA VAL A 181 10.22 -5.84 4.68
C VAL A 181 11.69 -5.59 4.38
N SER A 182 12.09 -5.77 3.11
CA SER A 182 13.35 -5.21 2.60
C SER A 182 13.12 -3.74 2.24
N HIS A 183 13.96 -2.88 2.76
CA HIS A 183 13.94 -1.42 2.48
C HIS A 183 15.14 -1.05 1.64
#